data_82b18e12751e44b33fc06686bff0299e
#
_entry.id   82b18e12751e44b33fc06686bff0299e
#
_cell.length_a   1.000
_cell.length_b   1.000
_cell.length_c   1.000
_cell.angle_alpha   90.00
_cell.angle_beta   90.00
_cell.angle_gamma   90.00
#
_symmetry.space_group_name_H-M   'P 1'
#
loop_
_entity.id
_entity.type
_entity.pdbx_description
1 polymer ?
#
loop_
_entity_poly.entity_id
_entity_poly.type
_entity_poly.pdbx_seq_one_letter_code
_entity_poly.pdbx_strand_id
1 'polypeptide(L)'
;AGRPFATTLVGDASLSARPMERIAEPLRQMGACIETTDGHAPLTVGGGSTPLSGITYRLPVASAQVKSAVLLAGLSARGSTTVVEPVATRDHTERMLELPVLHVGAERHTTVDGNTRLRARQWIVPRDVSAAAFFVVAASIAEHAIIEMHGVGLNPTRTAALDVLRAMGARVAIVGEREVGGEPIGDLRVEAPE
;
A
#
# COMPACT_ATOMS: atom_id res chain seq x y z
N ALA A 1 4.34 16.57 4.02
CA ALA A 1 5.38 16.87 5.00
C ALA A 1 6.50 17.67 4.34
N GLY A 2 7.23 17.40 3.40
CA GLY A 2 8.40 18.13 2.86
C GLY A 2 8.09 19.45 2.09
N ARG A 3 6.98 20.11 2.34
CA ARG A 3 6.60 21.36 1.65
C ARG A 3 6.51 22.52 2.64
N PRO A 4 6.78 23.77 2.19
CA PRO A 4 6.83 24.95 3.07
C PRO A 4 5.44 25.48 3.47
N PHE A 5 4.36 24.88 2.98
CA PHE A 5 2.99 25.23 3.33
C PHE A 5 2.34 24.16 4.20
N ALA A 6 1.43 24.56 5.06
CA ALA A 6 0.60 23.66 5.85
C ALA A 6 -0.59 23.16 5.04
N THR A 7 -0.95 21.89 5.27
CA THR A 7 -2.12 21.26 4.67
C THR A 7 -2.93 20.59 5.77
N THR A 8 -4.22 20.93 5.88
CA THR A 8 -5.12 20.24 6.80
C THR A 8 -5.88 19.15 6.04
N LEU A 9 -5.78 17.93 6.53
CA LEU A 9 -6.46 16.76 6.00
C LEU A 9 -7.68 16.47 6.87
N VAL A 10 -8.82 16.40 6.23
CA VAL A 10 -10.12 16.10 6.86
C VAL A 10 -10.69 14.82 6.25
N GLY A 11 -11.62 14.19 6.95
CA GLY A 11 -12.31 12.99 6.49
C GLY A 11 -13.79 13.03 6.87
N ASP A 12 -14.56 12.10 6.33
CA ASP A 12 -15.88 11.78 6.83
C ASP A 12 -15.81 11.17 8.23
N ALA A 13 -16.95 10.85 8.83
CA ALA A 13 -17.01 10.28 10.17
C ALA A 13 -16.21 8.97 10.30
N SER A 14 -16.23 8.12 9.27
CA SER A 14 -15.51 6.85 9.27
C SER A 14 -14.00 7.04 9.21
N LEU A 15 -13.52 7.97 8.36
CA LEU A 15 -12.10 8.27 8.23
C LEU A 15 -11.58 9.01 9.47
N SER A 16 -12.37 9.92 10.02
CA SER A 16 -12.00 10.69 11.22
C SER A 16 -11.90 9.81 12.47
N ALA A 17 -12.61 8.70 12.53
CA ALA A 17 -12.48 7.73 13.62
C ALA A 17 -11.20 6.85 13.55
N ARG A 18 -10.43 6.92 12.45
CA ARG A 18 -9.23 6.10 12.30
C ARG A 18 -8.03 6.72 13.00
N PRO A 19 -7.20 5.92 13.71
CA PRO A 19 -6.03 6.43 14.39
C PRO A 19 -4.96 6.87 13.36
N MET A 20 -4.55 8.14 13.43
CA MET A 20 -3.54 8.74 12.55
C MET A 20 -2.16 8.83 13.21
N GLU A 21 -2.08 8.68 14.54
CA GLU A 21 -0.84 8.80 15.28
C GLU A 21 0.25 7.81 14.80
N ARG A 22 -0.16 6.62 14.39
CA ARG A 22 0.76 5.61 13.83
C ARG A 22 1.53 6.08 12.58
N ILE A 23 1.00 7.08 11.84
CA ILE A 23 1.66 7.71 10.69
C ILE A 23 2.36 8.99 11.13
N ALA A 24 1.74 9.78 12.02
CA ALA A 24 2.27 11.05 12.48
C ALA A 24 3.59 10.87 13.25
N GLU A 25 3.66 9.85 14.10
CA GLU A 25 4.82 9.58 14.94
C GLU A 25 6.12 9.37 14.12
N PRO A 26 6.24 8.43 13.18
CA PRO A 26 7.46 8.26 12.41
C PRO A 26 7.78 9.49 11.54
N LEU A 27 6.80 10.20 11.02
CA LEU A 27 7.03 11.41 10.24
C LEU A 27 7.54 12.56 11.12
N ARG A 28 7.11 12.67 12.37
CA ARG A 28 7.69 13.62 13.34
C ARG A 28 9.14 13.27 13.66
N GLN A 29 9.50 12.00 13.76
CA GLN A 29 10.89 11.56 13.90
C GLN A 29 11.76 12.01 12.71
N MET A 30 11.18 12.08 11.50
CA MET A 30 11.84 12.64 10.33
C MET A 30 11.93 14.17 10.36
N GLY A 31 11.34 14.85 11.34
CA GLY A 31 11.29 16.31 11.47
C GLY A 31 10.06 16.96 10.84
N ALA A 32 9.02 16.20 10.49
CA ALA A 32 7.77 16.78 9.98
C ALA A 32 6.99 17.49 11.10
N CYS A 33 6.44 18.67 10.81
CA CYS A 33 5.42 19.29 11.63
C CYS A 33 4.08 18.62 11.36
N ILE A 34 3.57 17.87 12.32
CA ILE A 34 2.27 17.19 12.21
C ILE A 34 1.51 17.35 13.53
N GLU A 35 0.32 17.89 13.42
CA GLU A 35 -0.64 18.03 14.51
C GLU A 35 -1.85 17.15 14.19
N THR A 36 -2.35 16.45 15.20
CA THR A 36 -3.55 15.60 15.13
C THR A 36 -4.54 16.04 16.18
N THR A 37 -5.81 15.77 15.97
CA THR A 37 -6.84 15.97 16.99
C THR A 37 -7.05 14.65 17.73
N ASP A 38 -6.52 14.56 18.96
CA ASP A 38 -6.58 13.35 19.79
C ASP A 38 -6.10 12.08 19.06
N GLY A 39 -5.03 12.21 18.24
CA GLY A 39 -4.49 11.11 17.45
C GLY A 39 -5.28 10.77 16.18
N HIS A 40 -6.28 11.59 15.81
CA HIS A 40 -7.19 11.38 14.69
C HIS A 40 -7.19 12.57 13.72
N ALA A 41 -7.98 12.47 12.66
CA ALA A 41 -8.28 13.62 11.81
C ALA A 41 -9.28 14.59 12.51
N PRO A 42 -9.24 15.89 12.20
CA PRO A 42 -8.34 16.53 11.22
C PRO A 42 -6.89 16.50 11.67
N LEU A 43 -5.99 16.36 10.68
CA LEU A 43 -4.57 16.49 10.92
C LEU A 43 -3.96 17.56 10.05
N THR A 44 -3.08 18.37 10.61
CA THR A 44 -2.34 19.40 9.87
C THR A 44 -0.90 18.96 9.68
N VAL A 45 -0.44 18.99 8.43
CA VAL A 45 0.88 18.51 8.01
C VAL A 45 1.60 19.61 7.27
N GLY A 46 2.84 19.89 7.62
CA GLY A 46 3.72 20.83 6.93
C GLY A 46 3.80 22.19 7.57
N GLY A 47 4.25 23.20 6.79
CA GLY A 47 4.52 24.56 7.28
C GLY A 47 5.86 24.69 8.01
N GLY A 48 6.61 23.61 8.17
CA GLY A 48 7.97 23.66 8.74
C GLY A 48 8.99 24.16 7.73
N SER A 49 9.96 24.92 8.19
CA SER A 49 11.08 25.42 7.38
C SER A 49 12.24 24.43 7.28
N THR A 50 12.26 23.41 8.13
CA THR A 50 13.33 22.41 8.19
C THR A 50 13.03 21.25 7.23
N PRO A 51 13.98 20.89 6.35
CA PRO A 51 13.85 19.69 5.52
C PRO A 51 13.75 18.44 6.39
N LEU A 52 13.03 17.43 5.88
CA LEU A 52 12.99 16.12 6.53
C LEU A 52 14.38 15.49 6.58
N SER A 53 14.65 14.71 7.60
CA SER A 53 15.85 13.88 7.75
C SER A 53 15.53 12.42 7.53
N GLY A 54 16.42 11.69 6.86
CA GLY A 54 16.33 10.25 6.72
C GLY A 54 16.46 9.56 8.08
N ILE A 55 15.72 8.48 8.27
CA ILE A 55 15.72 7.66 9.49
C ILE A 55 15.75 6.17 9.15
N THR A 56 16.14 5.37 10.12
CA THR A 56 15.84 3.93 10.12
C THR A 56 14.67 3.69 11.04
N TYR A 57 13.54 3.27 10.45
CA TYR A 57 12.29 3.04 11.19
C TYR A 57 11.90 1.58 11.16
N ARG A 58 11.90 0.96 12.34
CA ARG A 58 11.43 -0.40 12.54
C ARG A 58 9.93 -0.37 12.81
N LEU A 59 9.14 -1.04 11.99
CA LEU A 59 7.69 -1.12 12.17
C LEU A 59 7.33 -1.85 13.48
N PRO A 60 6.65 -1.20 14.43
CA PRO A 60 6.22 -1.84 15.67
C PRO A 60 5.12 -2.88 15.44
N VAL A 61 4.32 -2.67 14.38
CA VAL A 61 3.29 -3.59 13.91
C VAL A 61 3.32 -3.65 12.39
N ALA A 62 2.93 -4.78 11.81
CA ALA A 62 2.87 -4.96 10.36
C ALA A 62 1.86 -3.98 9.73
N SER A 63 2.35 -2.94 9.06
CA SER A 63 1.53 -1.91 8.42
C SER A 63 2.15 -1.38 7.13
N ALA A 64 1.59 -1.80 6.00
CA ALA A 64 2.00 -1.28 4.70
C ALA A 64 1.74 0.23 4.57
N GLN A 65 0.72 0.78 5.22
CA GLN A 65 0.43 2.21 5.19
C GLN A 65 1.52 3.04 5.85
N VAL A 66 1.99 2.62 7.03
CA VAL A 66 3.08 3.29 7.75
C VAL A 66 4.38 3.18 6.94
N LYS A 67 4.70 1.98 6.43
CA LYS A 67 5.83 1.78 5.53
C LYS A 67 5.80 2.74 4.35
N SER A 68 4.69 2.76 3.62
CA SER A 68 4.52 3.63 2.44
C SER A 68 4.69 5.11 2.80
N ALA A 69 4.10 5.56 3.92
CA ALA A 69 4.21 6.95 4.37
C ALA A 69 5.66 7.34 4.65
N VAL A 70 6.43 6.48 5.34
CA VAL A 70 7.83 6.72 5.67
C VAL A 70 8.71 6.70 4.42
N LEU A 71 8.55 5.72 3.52
CA LEU A 71 9.31 5.63 2.28
C LEU A 71 9.04 6.84 1.36
N LEU A 72 7.77 7.22 1.17
CA LEU A 72 7.40 8.37 0.34
C LEU A 72 7.90 9.69 0.94
N ALA A 73 7.89 9.85 2.26
CA ALA A 73 8.49 11.00 2.93
C ALA A 73 10.01 11.02 2.76
N GLY A 74 10.64 9.83 2.79
CA GLY A 74 12.06 9.63 2.57
C GLY A 74 12.57 10.17 1.23
N LEU A 75 11.73 10.16 0.17
CA LEU A 75 12.07 10.77 -1.13
C LEU A 75 12.36 12.26 -1.06
N SER A 76 11.89 12.94 -0.02
CA SER A 76 12.10 14.38 0.20
C SER A 76 12.98 14.64 1.43
N ALA A 77 13.57 13.62 2.02
CA ALA A 77 14.43 13.75 3.20
C ALA A 77 15.89 13.97 2.81
N ARG A 78 16.68 14.51 3.73
CA ARG A 78 18.14 14.52 3.60
C ARG A 78 18.69 13.18 4.06
N GLY A 79 19.48 12.53 3.21
CA GLY A 79 20.06 11.21 3.48
C GLY A 79 19.08 10.07 3.16
N SER A 80 19.42 8.88 3.61
CA SER A 80 18.67 7.67 3.33
C SER A 80 17.64 7.36 4.41
N THR A 81 16.48 6.86 4.00
CA THR A 81 15.41 6.38 4.89
C THR A 81 15.23 4.89 4.69
N THR A 82 15.37 4.13 5.76
CA THR A 82 15.20 2.67 5.76
C THR A 82 14.01 2.28 6.61
N VAL A 83 13.10 1.49 6.05
CA VAL A 83 12.03 0.82 6.80
C VAL A 83 12.41 -0.63 7.02
N VAL A 84 12.33 -1.06 8.28
CA VAL A 84 12.56 -2.44 8.71
C VAL A 84 11.23 -3.09 9.05
N GLU A 85 10.91 -4.16 8.33
CA GLU A 85 9.69 -4.95 8.52
C GLU A 85 10.05 -6.30 9.20
N PRO A 86 9.70 -6.48 10.48
CA PRO A 86 9.83 -7.79 11.12
C PRO A 86 8.87 -8.84 10.53
N VAL A 87 7.73 -8.40 10.06
CA VAL A 87 6.71 -9.21 9.38
C VAL A 87 6.39 -8.54 8.06
N ALA A 88 6.45 -9.30 6.97
CA ALA A 88 6.18 -8.82 5.62
C ALA A 88 4.77 -8.21 5.50
N THR A 89 4.68 -7.06 4.86
CA THR A 89 3.42 -6.40 4.52
C THR A 89 3.28 -6.28 3.00
N ARG A 90 2.17 -5.69 2.53
CA ARG A 90 1.96 -5.41 1.10
C ARG A 90 3.09 -4.57 0.54
N ASP A 91 3.56 -4.90 -0.66
CA ASP A 91 4.79 -4.38 -1.28
C ASP A 91 4.55 -3.45 -2.49
N HIS A 92 3.35 -2.86 -2.59
CA HIS A 92 2.99 -1.98 -3.70
C HIS A 92 3.92 -0.77 -3.85
N THR A 93 4.38 -0.19 -2.75
CA THR A 93 5.28 0.98 -2.78
C THR A 93 6.65 0.60 -3.29
N GLU A 94 7.18 -0.54 -2.86
CA GLU A 94 8.47 -1.06 -3.32
C GLU A 94 8.42 -1.34 -4.82
N ARG A 95 7.36 -1.99 -5.31
CA ARG A 95 7.15 -2.26 -6.75
C ARG A 95 7.00 -0.97 -7.54
N MET A 96 6.15 -0.05 -7.08
CA MET A 96 5.91 1.23 -7.73
C MET A 96 7.18 2.07 -7.86
N LEU A 97 8.02 2.09 -6.83
CA LEU A 97 9.25 2.86 -6.80
C LEU A 97 10.48 2.06 -7.26
N GLU A 98 10.32 0.78 -7.61
CA GLU A 98 11.39 -0.15 -7.99
C GLU A 98 12.48 -0.24 -6.91
N LEU A 99 12.08 -0.23 -5.63
CA LEU A 99 13.00 -0.28 -4.52
C LEU A 99 13.46 -1.72 -4.25
N PRO A 100 14.77 -1.93 -4.08
CA PRO A 100 15.26 -3.25 -3.67
C PRO A 100 14.85 -3.54 -2.23
N VAL A 101 14.44 -4.79 -1.98
CA VAL A 101 14.18 -5.30 -0.65
C VAL A 101 15.32 -6.22 -0.25
N LEU A 102 16.04 -5.86 0.80
CA LEU A 102 17.11 -6.67 1.38
C LEU A 102 16.55 -7.53 2.51
N HIS A 103 16.92 -8.81 2.53
CA HIS A 103 16.60 -9.71 3.63
C HIS A 103 17.78 -9.78 4.60
N VAL A 104 17.54 -9.40 5.86
CA VAL A 104 18.53 -9.45 6.94
C VAL A 104 17.96 -10.37 8.02
N GLY A 105 18.39 -11.63 8.01
CA GLY A 105 17.74 -12.66 8.80
C GLY A 105 16.28 -12.85 8.38
N ALA A 106 15.35 -12.73 9.29
CA ALA A 106 13.90 -12.81 9.03
C ALA A 106 13.27 -11.46 8.64
N GLU A 107 14.03 -10.37 8.70
CA GLU A 107 13.51 -9.02 8.48
C GLU A 107 13.68 -8.58 7.03
N ARG A 108 12.76 -7.74 6.57
CA ARG A 108 12.83 -7.09 5.26
C ARG A 108 13.22 -5.61 5.46
N HIS A 109 14.27 -5.19 4.78
CA HIS A 109 14.76 -3.82 4.81
C HIS A 109 14.55 -3.19 3.43
N THR A 110 13.81 -2.09 3.39
CA THR A 110 13.59 -1.30 2.19
C THR A 110 14.14 0.11 2.41
N THR A 111 15.02 0.55 1.53
CA THR A 111 15.68 1.85 1.65
C THR A 111 15.37 2.73 0.46
N VAL A 112 15.11 4.01 0.72
CA VAL A 112 15.02 5.07 -0.28
C VAL A 112 16.02 6.17 0.07
N ASP A 113 16.67 6.74 -0.95
CA ASP A 113 17.54 7.91 -0.80
C ASP A 113 16.79 9.18 -1.17
N GLY A 114 16.94 10.23 -0.37
CA GLY A 114 16.28 11.52 -0.61
C GLY A 114 16.74 12.25 -1.87
N ASN A 115 17.85 11.82 -2.49
CA ASN A 115 18.28 12.29 -3.80
C ASN A 115 17.65 11.51 -4.97
N THR A 116 16.86 10.48 -4.68
CA THR A 116 16.19 9.67 -5.71
C THR A 116 15.25 10.54 -6.53
N ARG A 117 15.52 10.67 -7.84
CA ARG A 117 14.65 11.36 -8.77
C ARG A 117 13.73 10.36 -9.45
N LEU A 118 12.46 10.44 -9.13
CA LEU A 118 11.44 9.66 -9.82
C LEU A 118 11.29 10.20 -11.25
N ARG A 119 11.31 9.29 -12.24
CA ARG A 119 11.01 9.63 -13.62
C ARG A 119 9.50 9.72 -13.83
N ALA A 120 9.07 10.70 -14.60
CA ALA A 120 7.69 10.76 -15.06
C ALA A 120 7.38 9.51 -15.90
N ARG A 121 6.28 8.83 -15.60
CA ARG A 121 5.80 7.66 -16.34
C ARG A 121 4.28 7.60 -16.33
N GLN A 122 3.74 6.84 -17.24
CA GLN A 122 2.32 6.53 -17.26
C GLN A 122 2.07 5.34 -16.31
N TRP A 123 1.09 5.48 -15.44
CA TRP A 123 0.65 4.44 -14.54
C TRP A 123 -0.67 3.84 -14.99
N ILE A 124 -0.75 2.52 -15.01
CA ILE A 124 -2.00 1.79 -15.13
C ILE A 124 -2.27 1.18 -13.75
N VAL A 125 -3.28 1.70 -13.08
CA VAL A 125 -3.66 1.23 -11.75
C VAL A 125 -4.51 -0.03 -11.90
N PRO A 126 -4.09 -1.18 -11.33
CA PRO A 126 -4.89 -2.41 -11.35
C PRO A 126 -6.21 -2.20 -10.61
N ARG A 127 -7.23 -2.96 -10.99
CA ARG A 127 -8.47 -3.03 -10.24
C ARG A 127 -8.26 -3.78 -8.92
N ASP A 128 -8.96 -3.34 -7.88
CA ASP A 128 -8.77 -3.89 -6.54
C ASP A 128 -9.35 -5.31 -6.42
N VAL A 129 -8.48 -6.28 -6.15
CA VAL A 129 -8.87 -7.67 -5.90
C VAL A 129 -9.82 -7.81 -4.71
N SER A 130 -9.74 -6.92 -3.71
CA SER A 130 -10.66 -6.93 -2.58
C SER A 130 -12.09 -6.55 -2.98
N ALA A 131 -12.23 -5.60 -3.90
CA ALA A 131 -13.54 -5.27 -4.49
C ALA A 131 -14.03 -6.40 -5.41
N ALA A 132 -13.11 -7.01 -6.19
CA ALA A 132 -13.44 -8.16 -7.03
C ALA A 132 -13.93 -9.36 -6.22
N ALA A 133 -13.43 -9.57 -5.01
CA ALA A 133 -13.79 -10.69 -4.15
C ALA A 133 -15.31 -10.77 -3.87
N PHE A 134 -16.03 -9.66 -3.78
CA PHE A 134 -17.48 -9.66 -3.63
C PHE A 134 -18.17 -10.31 -4.83
N PHE A 135 -17.72 -10.02 -6.05
CA PHE A 135 -18.25 -10.60 -7.28
C PHE A 135 -17.83 -12.06 -7.44
N VAL A 136 -16.61 -12.42 -7.00
CA VAL A 136 -16.15 -13.81 -6.97
C VAL A 136 -17.08 -14.64 -6.09
N VAL A 137 -17.37 -14.17 -4.86
CA VAL A 137 -18.30 -14.86 -3.96
C VAL A 137 -19.70 -14.93 -4.57
N ALA A 138 -20.21 -13.82 -5.09
CA ALA A 138 -21.55 -13.80 -5.70
C ALA A 138 -21.69 -14.81 -6.84
N ALA A 139 -20.69 -14.90 -7.74
CA ALA A 139 -20.72 -15.89 -8.84
C ALA A 139 -20.56 -17.33 -8.33
N SER A 140 -19.77 -17.54 -7.26
CA SER A 140 -19.53 -18.87 -6.70
C SER A 140 -20.73 -19.48 -5.99
N ILE A 141 -21.73 -18.67 -5.60
CA ILE A 141 -22.95 -19.12 -4.90
C ILE A 141 -24.21 -18.99 -5.76
N ALA A 142 -24.11 -18.39 -6.94
CA ALA A 142 -25.24 -18.21 -7.86
C ALA A 142 -25.46 -19.48 -8.70
N GLU A 143 -26.68 -19.66 -9.18
CA GLU A 143 -27.01 -20.68 -10.20
C GLU A 143 -26.64 -20.12 -11.58
N HIS A 144 -25.90 -20.88 -12.39
CA HIS A 144 -25.59 -20.59 -13.79
C HIS A 144 -24.90 -19.22 -14.05
N ALA A 145 -24.08 -18.74 -13.13
CA ALA A 145 -23.35 -17.48 -13.30
C ALA A 145 -21.99 -17.69 -13.95
N ILE A 146 -21.62 -16.76 -14.84
CA ILE A 146 -20.25 -16.57 -15.34
C ILE A 146 -19.95 -15.08 -15.22
N ILE A 147 -18.88 -14.73 -14.51
CA ILE A 147 -18.42 -13.35 -14.39
C ILE A 147 -16.98 -13.26 -14.87
N GLU A 148 -16.69 -12.28 -15.70
CA GLU A 148 -15.34 -11.90 -16.12
C GLU A 148 -15.00 -10.50 -15.61
N MET A 149 -13.84 -10.38 -14.95
CA MET A 149 -13.34 -9.13 -14.39
C MET A 149 -11.94 -8.87 -14.93
N HIS A 150 -11.79 -7.83 -15.73
CA HIS A 150 -10.54 -7.54 -16.43
C HIS A 150 -9.58 -6.66 -15.64
N GLY A 151 -8.28 -6.89 -15.78
CA GLY A 151 -7.22 -6.05 -15.23
C GLY A 151 -7.19 -6.00 -13.70
N VAL A 152 -7.55 -7.10 -13.05
CA VAL A 152 -7.52 -7.21 -11.58
C VAL A 152 -6.07 -7.36 -11.11
N GLY A 153 -5.70 -6.66 -10.04
CA GLY A 153 -4.40 -6.79 -9.39
C GLY A 153 -4.23 -8.18 -8.77
N LEU A 154 -3.15 -8.84 -9.14
CA LEU A 154 -2.81 -10.19 -8.69
C LEU A 154 -1.60 -10.22 -7.77
N ASN A 155 -1.32 -9.12 -7.08
CA ASN A 155 -0.21 -9.07 -6.13
C ASN A 155 -0.34 -10.21 -5.10
N PRO A 156 0.67 -11.10 -4.96
CA PRO A 156 0.61 -12.25 -4.07
C PRO A 156 0.31 -11.91 -2.61
N THR A 157 0.63 -10.67 -2.18
CA THR A 157 0.31 -10.20 -0.83
C THR A 157 -1.17 -9.87 -0.63
N ARG A 158 -1.99 -9.98 -1.71
CA ARG A 158 -3.42 -9.61 -1.71
C ARG A 158 -4.35 -10.73 -2.17
N THR A 159 -3.85 -11.76 -2.84
CA THR A 159 -4.68 -12.79 -3.51
C THR A 159 -5.09 -13.95 -2.62
N ALA A 160 -4.67 -13.99 -1.36
CA ALA A 160 -4.99 -15.10 -0.44
C ALA A 160 -6.49 -15.43 -0.36
N ALA A 161 -7.38 -14.44 -0.51
CA ALA A 161 -8.83 -14.67 -0.54
C ALA A 161 -9.25 -15.55 -1.73
N LEU A 162 -8.60 -15.42 -2.89
CA LEU A 162 -8.87 -16.26 -4.06
C LEU A 162 -8.47 -17.71 -3.82
N ASP A 163 -7.35 -17.93 -3.11
CA ASP A 163 -6.88 -19.27 -2.78
C ASP A 163 -7.80 -19.96 -1.77
N VAL A 164 -8.29 -19.22 -0.78
CA VAL A 164 -9.31 -19.70 0.16
C VAL A 164 -10.59 -20.06 -0.57
N LEU A 165 -11.09 -19.20 -1.45
CA LEU A 165 -12.32 -19.46 -2.21
C LEU A 165 -12.16 -20.68 -3.13
N ARG A 166 -11.01 -20.86 -3.78
CA ARG A 166 -10.70 -22.07 -4.55
C ARG A 166 -10.70 -23.33 -3.68
N ALA A 167 -10.09 -23.26 -2.50
CA ALA A 167 -10.09 -24.37 -1.54
C ALA A 167 -11.50 -24.72 -1.04
N MET A 168 -12.41 -23.74 -1.02
CA MET A 168 -13.83 -23.94 -0.74
C MET A 168 -14.64 -24.48 -1.94
N GLY A 169 -14.02 -24.66 -3.10
CA GLY A 169 -14.65 -25.19 -4.31
C GLY A 169 -15.07 -24.13 -5.34
N ALA A 170 -14.73 -22.85 -5.14
CA ALA A 170 -15.03 -21.83 -6.14
C ALA A 170 -14.21 -22.05 -7.42
N ARG A 171 -14.86 -21.94 -8.57
CA ARG A 171 -14.25 -22.11 -9.91
C ARG A 171 -13.72 -20.75 -10.39
N VAL A 172 -12.52 -20.38 -9.94
CA VAL A 172 -11.86 -19.12 -10.27
C VAL A 172 -10.63 -19.37 -11.13
N ALA A 173 -10.67 -18.97 -12.38
CA ALA A 173 -9.54 -18.99 -13.31
C ALA A 173 -8.91 -17.60 -13.44
N ILE A 174 -7.59 -17.56 -13.58
CA ILE A 174 -6.83 -16.36 -13.96
C ILE A 174 -6.45 -16.53 -15.43
N VAL A 175 -6.74 -15.50 -16.23
CA VAL A 175 -6.47 -15.48 -17.66
C VAL A 175 -5.65 -14.24 -18.00
N GLY A 176 -4.71 -14.37 -18.93
CA GLY A 176 -3.95 -13.22 -19.45
C GLY A 176 -3.10 -12.52 -18.41
N GLU A 177 -2.48 -13.28 -17.51
CA GLU A 177 -1.58 -12.72 -16.49
C GLU A 177 -0.40 -12.00 -17.16
N ARG A 178 -0.12 -10.79 -16.69
CA ARG A 178 0.97 -9.94 -17.18
C ARG A 178 1.43 -8.99 -16.08
N GLU A 179 2.60 -8.41 -16.24
CA GLU A 179 3.12 -7.38 -15.35
C GLU A 179 2.95 -5.99 -15.96
N VAL A 180 2.46 -5.03 -15.17
CA VAL A 180 2.32 -3.64 -15.58
C VAL A 180 2.74 -2.73 -14.43
N GLY A 181 3.77 -1.91 -14.66
CA GLY A 181 4.29 -0.98 -13.65
C GLY A 181 4.79 -1.66 -12.37
N GLY A 182 5.35 -2.88 -12.49
CA GLY A 182 5.83 -3.68 -11.38
C GLY A 182 4.74 -4.48 -10.64
N GLU A 183 3.46 -4.35 -11.05
CA GLU A 183 2.35 -5.09 -10.45
C GLU A 183 1.86 -6.20 -11.38
N PRO A 184 1.69 -7.44 -10.89
CA PRO A 184 1.03 -8.49 -11.64
C PRO A 184 -0.47 -8.17 -11.75
N ILE A 185 -0.99 -8.27 -12.95
CA ILE A 185 -2.41 -8.08 -13.26
C ILE A 185 -2.91 -9.20 -14.16
N GLY A 186 -4.19 -9.49 -14.10
CA GLY A 186 -4.81 -10.48 -14.99
C GLY A 186 -6.32 -10.34 -14.99
N ASP A 187 -6.96 -11.20 -15.76
CA ASP A 187 -8.41 -11.24 -15.84
C ASP A 187 -8.90 -12.43 -15.00
N LEU A 188 -9.89 -12.20 -14.15
CA LEU A 188 -10.53 -13.25 -13.36
C LEU A 188 -11.78 -13.71 -14.10
N ARG A 189 -11.90 -15.02 -14.33
CA ARG A 189 -13.12 -15.69 -14.78
C ARG A 189 -13.63 -16.59 -13.67
N VAL A 190 -14.84 -16.35 -13.25
CA VAL A 190 -15.52 -17.10 -12.18
C VAL A 190 -16.77 -17.74 -12.74
N GLU A 191 -16.92 -19.03 -12.51
CA GLU A 191 -18.07 -19.81 -12.93
C GLU A 191 -18.81 -20.38 -11.71
N ALA A 192 -20.13 -20.43 -11.81
CA ALA A 192 -20.94 -21.11 -10.81
C ALA A 192 -20.54 -22.60 -10.70
N PRO A 193 -20.67 -23.22 -9.53
CA PRO A 193 -20.58 -24.67 -9.40
C PRO A 193 -21.64 -25.38 -10.24
N GLU A 194 -21.35 -26.59 -10.69
CA GLU A 194 -22.31 -27.47 -11.36
C GLU A 194 -23.35 -27.99 -10.40
#